data_c27a49133ea0df032c3051e85ae9ffaf
#
_entry.id   c27a49133ea0df032c3051e85ae9ffaf
#
_cell.length_a   1.000
_cell.length_b   1.000
_cell.length_c   1.000
_cell.angle_alpha   90.00
_cell.angle_beta   90.00
_cell.angle_gamma   90.00
#
_symmetry.space_group_name_H-M   'P 1'
#
loop_
_entity.id
_entity.type
_entity.pdbx_description
1 polymer ?
#
loop_
_entity_poly.entity_id
_entity_poly.type
_entity_poly.pdbx_seq_one_letter_code
_entity_poly.pdbx_strand_id
1 'polypeptide(L)'
;EADKEFIKISSDFDKMRRLLRVLVKGSTPDKMTDMEVENQMYSIKNDKPAAFLKHSTDKNLDVRAELEEMVEKNVLRTIGNQVIYGDETIGENMTDAIIYFNNKKNSGAVNAMRAQLKEVK
;
A
#
# COMPACT_ATOMS: atom_id res chain seq x y z
N GLU A 1 -6.53 19.95 8.68
CA GLU A 1 -7.12 18.78 7.99
C GLU A 1 -6.39 17.49 8.33
N ALA A 2 -5.05 17.48 8.30
CA ALA A 2 -4.26 16.29 8.63
C ALA A 2 -4.51 15.83 10.07
N ASP A 3 -4.61 16.75 10.99
CA ASP A 3 -4.87 16.43 12.40
C ASP A 3 -6.23 15.76 12.58
N LYS A 4 -7.26 16.24 11.90
CA LYS A 4 -8.59 15.63 11.96
C LYS A 4 -8.58 14.22 11.40
N GLU A 5 -7.89 14.03 10.27
CA GLU A 5 -7.80 12.71 9.64
C GLU A 5 -7.01 11.75 10.53
N PHE A 6 -5.94 12.22 11.15
CA PHE A 6 -5.17 11.40 12.09
C PHE A 6 -6.03 10.90 13.24
N ILE A 7 -6.85 11.79 13.81
CA ILE A 7 -7.76 11.42 14.91
C ILE A 7 -8.73 10.34 14.45
N LYS A 8 -9.28 10.46 13.25
CA LYS A 8 -10.20 9.47 12.70
C LYS A 8 -9.59 8.08 12.61
N ILE A 9 -8.32 7.98 12.24
CA ILE A 9 -7.68 6.69 12.01
C ILE A 9 -6.86 6.21 13.21
N SER A 10 -6.79 6.99 14.29
CA SER A 10 -5.89 6.71 15.41
C SER A 10 -6.18 5.40 16.14
N SER A 11 -7.39 4.86 16.01
CA SER A 11 -7.75 3.56 16.58
C SER A 11 -7.83 2.45 15.54
N ASP A 12 -7.58 2.76 14.27
CA ASP A 12 -7.63 1.79 13.18
C ASP A 12 -6.21 1.45 12.74
N PHE A 13 -5.58 0.52 13.46
CA PHE A 13 -4.19 0.14 13.21
C PHE A 13 -4.00 -0.58 11.88
N ASP A 14 -5.02 -1.29 11.40
CA ASP A 14 -4.94 -1.92 10.08
C ASP A 14 -4.84 -0.86 8.98
N LYS A 15 -5.65 0.19 9.07
CA LYS A 15 -5.56 1.30 8.12
C LYS A 15 -4.23 2.02 8.23
N MET A 16 -3.74 2.24 9.45
CA MET A 16 -2.44 2.90 9.66
C MET A 16 -1.31 2.09 9.04
N ARG A 17 -1.34 0.76 9.16
CA ARG A 17 -0.32 -0.09 8.54
C ARG A 17 -0.37 -0.03 7.02
N ARG A 18 -1.56 -0.06 6.43
CA ARG A 18 -1.70 0.08 4.98
C ARG A 18 -1.18 1.43 4.51
N LEU A 19 -1.53 2.48 5.23
CA LEU A 19 -1.09 3.84 4.91
C LEU A 19 0.43 3.96 5.01
N LEU A 20 1.03 3.34 6.01
CA LEU A 20 2.48 3.36 6.20
C LEU A 20 3.19 2.67 5.03
N ARG A 21 2.67 1.56 4.51
CA ARG A 21 3.24 0.91 3.33
C ARG A 21 3.29 1.83 2.13
N VAL A 22 2.27 2.65 1.96
CA VAL A 22 2.17 3.57 0.83
C VAL A 22 3.08 4.77 1.01
N LEU A 23 3.13 5.32 2.23
CA LEU A 23 3.89 6.53 2.52
C LEU A 23 5.40 6.27 2.62
N VAL A 24 5.79 5.10 3.10
CA VAL A 24 7.20 4.74 3.29
C VAL A 24 7.47 3.44 2.53
N LYS A 25 8.00 3.55 1.32
CA LYS A 25 8.32 2.39 0.50
C LYS A 25 9.36 1.54 1.19
N GLY A 26 9.16 0.23 1.12
CA GLY A 26 10.08 -0.72 1.75
C GLY A 26 9.84 -0.90 3.23
N SER A 27 8.84 -0.21 3.81
CA SER A 27 8.51 -0.41 5.21
C SER A 27 7.89 -1.79 5.43
N THR A 28 8.01 -2.29 6.66
CA THR A 28 7.47 -3.59 7.04
C THR A 28 6.56 -3.42 8.26
N PRO A 29 5.38 -2.76 8.07
CA PRO A 29 4.53 -2.44 9.21
C PRO A 29 3.98 -3.65 9.95
N ASP A 30 3.94 -4.82 9.30
CA ASP A 30 3.52 -6.06 9.96
C ASP A 30 4.45 -6.46 11.10
N LYS A 31 5.70 -6.01 11.06
CA LYS A 31 6.72 -6.32 12.08
C LYS A 31 6.79 -5.27 13.17
N MET A 32 5.96 -4.23 13.08
CA MET A 32 5.97 -3.12 14.02
C MET A 32 4.86 -3.30 15.05
N THR A 33 5.11 -2.82 16.27
CA THR A 33 4.05 -2.76 17.28
C THR A 33 3.06 -1.65 16.93
N ASP A 34 1.87 -1.70 17.53
CA ASP A 34 0.86 -0.67 17.32
C ASP A 34 1.40 0.72 17.69
N MET A 35 2.16 0.78 18.81
CA MET A 35 2.75 2.04 19.26
C MET A 35 3.77 2.58 18.25
N GLU A 36 4.59 1.70 17.68
CA GLU A 36 5.58 2.12 16.67
C GLU A 36 4.88 2.65 15.41
N VAL A 37 3.83 1.97 14.97
CA VAL A 37 3.05 2.41 13.81
C VAL A 37 2.43 3.78 14.07
N GLU A 38 1.81 3.96 15.23
CA GLU A 38 1.18 5.21 15.60
C GLU A 38 2.20 6.35 15.67
N ASN A 39 3.35 6.11 16.31
CA ASN A 39 4.40 7.12 16.44
C ASN A 39 4.95 7.53 15.08
N GLN A 40 5.18 6.56 14.20
CA GLN A 40 5.68 6.86 12.86
C GLN A 40 4.64 7.63 12.05
N MET A 41 3.38 7.24 12.17
CA MET A 41 2.29 7.93 11.47
C MET A 41 2.14 9.37 11.96
N TYR A 42 2.27 9.59 13.26
CA TYR A 42 2.22 10.92 13.84
C TYR A 42 3.34 11.81 13.29
N SER A 43 4.56 11.26 13.20
CA SER A 43 5.70 11.99 12.61
C SER A 43 5.45 12.36 11.16
N ILE A 44 4.93 11.42 10.37
CA ILE A 44 4.64 11.65 8.94
C ILE A 44 3.57 12.73 8.79
N LYS A 45 2.52 12.67 9.62
CA LYS A 45 1.46 13.67 9.61
C LYS A 45 2.03 15.07 9.86
N ASN A 46 2.96 15.19 10.80
CA ASN A 46 3.57 16.49 11.12
C ASN A 46 4.57 16.97 10.07
N ASP A 47 5.37 16.04 9.53
CA ASP A 47 6.44 16.38 8.60
C ASP A 47 5.93 16.54 7.17
N LYS A 48 4.94 15.76 6.79
CA LYS A 48 4.41 15.72 5.42
C LYS A 48 2.88 15.68 5.44
N PRO A 49 2.24 16.73 5.96
CA PRO A 49 0.77 16.70 6.12
C PRO A 49 0.01 16.55 4.82
N ALA A 50 0.50 17.14 3.73
CA ALA A 50 -0.18 17.03 2.42
C ALA A 50 -0.14 15.60 1.90
N ALA A 51 1.01 14.93 1.99
CA ALA A 51 1.13 13.53 1.57
C ALA A 51 0.29 12.62 2.45
N PHE A 52 0.31 12.83 3.77
CA PHE A 52 -0.52 12.08 4.70
C PHE A 52 -1.99 12.19 4.33
N LEU A 53 -2.48 13.42 4.15
CA LEU A 53 -3.88 13.66 3.84
C LEU A 53 -4.28 13.05 2.49
N LYS A 54 -3.43 13.24 1.47
CA LYS A 54 -3.68 12.70 0.13
C LYS A 54 -3.89 11.19 0.16
N HIS A 55 -3.00 10.48 0.83
CA HIS A 55 -3.06 9.01 0.82
C HIS A 55 -4.08 8.46 1.80
N SER A 56 -4.29 9.11 2.94
CA SER A 56 -5.26 8.63 3.93
C SER A 56 -6.71 8.76 3.42
N THR A 57 -6.96 9.69 2.51
CA THR A 57 -8.29 9.90 1.93
C THR A 57 -8.45 9.29 0.54
N ASP A 58 -7.43 8.61 0.03
CA ASP A 58 -7.46 7.98 -1.29
C ASP A 58 -8.38 6.76 -1.25
N LYS A 59 -9.37 6.73 -2.14
CA LYS A 59 -10.29 5.58 -2.25
C LYS A 59 -9.58 4.30 -2.69
N ASN A 60 -8.41 4.41 -3.31
CA ASN A 60 -7.61 3.27 -3.75
C ASN A 60 -6.51 2.90 -2.76
N LEU A 61 -6.57 3.40 -1.52
CA LEU A 61 -5.54 3.14 -0.52
C LEU A 61 -5.31 1.64 -0.32
N ASP A 62 -6.39 0.87 -0.19
CA ASP A 62 -6.28 -0.55 0.08
C ASP A 62 -5.59 -1.30 -1.06
N VAL A 63 -5.94 -0.98 -2.31
CA VAL A 63 -5.31 -1.61 -3.48
C VAL A 63 -3.85 -1.19 -3.58
N ARG A 64 -3.56 0.08 -3.37
CA ARG A 64 -2.18 0.58 -3.42
C ARG A 64 -1.32 -0.09 -2.35
N ALA A 65 -1.83 -0.22 -1.13
CA ALA A 65 -1.12 -0.90 -0.05
C ALA A 65 -0.91 -2.38 -0.35
N GLU A 66 -1.89 -3.04 -0.94
CA GLU A 66 -1.79 -4.44 -1.34
C GLU A 66 -0.68 -4.64 -2.38
N LEU A 67 -0.62 -3.74 -3.36
CA LEU A 67 0.44 -3.78 -4.38
C LEU A 67 1.82 -3.58 -3.76
N GLU A 68 1.96 -2.64 -2.84
CA GLU A 68 3.24 -2.42 -2.15
C GLU A 68 3.63 -3.63 -1.32
N GLU A 69 2.67 -4.29 -0.67
CA GLU A 69 2.94 -5.52 0.06
C GLU A 69 3.40 -6.64 -0.87
N MET A 70 2.78 -6.76 -2.04
CA MET A 70 3.18 -7.76 -3.03
C MET A 70 4.60 -7.52 -3.55
N VAL A 71 4.99 -6.25 -3.72
CA VAL A 71 6.37 -5.91 -4.08
C VAL A 71 7.32 -6.31 -2.96
N GLU A 72 6.98 -5.98 -1.73
CA GLU A 72 7.81 -6.32 -0.56
C GLU A 72 8.00 -7.83 -0.43
N LYS A 73 6.95 -8.60 -0.68
CA LYS A 73 6.96 -10.07 -0.55
C LYS A 73 7.39 -10.77 -1.82
N ASN A 74 7.81 -10.05 -2.84
CA ASN A 74 8.30 -10.57 -4.12
C ASN A 74 7.25 -11.31 -4.96
N VAL A 75 5.97 -11.08 -4.72
CA VAL A 75 4.90 -11.52 -5.63
C VAL A 75 4.94 -10.70 -6.91
N LEU A 76 5.21 -9.41 -6.75
CA LEU A 76 5.46 -8.49 -7.85
C LEU A 76 6.89 -7.97 -7.76
N ARG A 77 7.41 -7.49 -8.88
CA ARG A 77 8.71 -6.81 -8.90
C ARG A 77 8.58 -5.49 -9.62
N THR A 78 9.51 -4.60 -9.38
CA THR A 78 9.54 -3.31 -10.04
C THR A 78 10.86 -3.14 -10.80
N ILE A 79 10.78 -2.59 -12.01
CA ILE A 79 11.95 -2.18 -12.80
C ILE A 79 11.70 -0.73 -13.17
N GLY A 80 12.48 0.18 -12.59
CA GLY A 80 12.18 1.60 -12.69
C GLY A 80 10.81 1.83 -12.03
N ASN A 81 9.88 2.41 -12.78
CA ASN A 81 8.51 2.62 -12.30
C ASN A 81 7.55 1.50 -12.70
N GLN A 82 7.99 0.59 -13.57
CA GLN A 82 7.13 -0.49 -14.07
C GLN A 82 6.86 -1.52 -12.99
N VAL A 83 5.63 -2.03 -12.96
CA VAL A 83 5.21 -3.10 -12.05
C VAL A 83 5.00 -4.35 -12.88
N ILE A 84 5.65 -5.45 -12.46
CA ILE A 84 5.75 -6.66 -13.26
C ILE A 84 5.31 -7.88 -12.46
N TYR A 85 4.45 -8.70 -13.06
CA TYR A 85 4.05 -9.99 -12.52
C TYR A 85 4.56 -11.07 -13.45
N GLY A 86 5.50 -11.90 -12.97
CA GLY A 86 6.16 -12.88 -13.83
C GLY A 86 6.91 -12.17 -14.94
N ASP A 87 6.50 -12.39 -16.17
CA ASP A 87 7.07 -11.76 -17.34
C ASP A 87 6.19 -10.64 -17.92
N GLU A 88 5.06 -10.37 -17.28
CA GLU A 88 4.07 -9.40 -17.80
C GLU A 88 4.15 -8.10 -17.04
N THR A 89 4.24 -6.99 -17.76
CA THR A 89 4.12 -5.66 -17.18
C THR A 89 2.64 -5.37 -16.94
N ILE A 90 2.25 -5.23 -15.67
CA ILE A 90 0.87 -4.93 -15.32
C ILE A 90 0.61 -3.43 -15.19
N GLY A 91 1.67 -2.63 -15.17
CA GLY A 91 1.54 -1.18 -15.14
C GLY A 91 2.88 -0.53 -15.42
N GLU A 92 2.84 0.59 -16.15
CA GLU A 92 4.04 1.40 -16.40
C GLU A 92 4.44 2.17 -15.14
N ASN A 93 3.50 2.26 -14.19
CA ASN A 93 3.71 2.86 -12.87
C ASN A 93 2.66 2.28 -11.92
N MET A 94 2.71 2.69 -10.67
CA MET A 94 1.78 2.17 -9.66
C MET A 94 0.33 2.54 -9.96
N THR A 95 0.08 3.72 -10.51
CA THR A 95 -1.28 4.16 -10.88
C THR A 95 -1.89 3.23 -11.93
N ASP A 96 -1.10 2.86 -12.94
CA ASP A 96 -1.57 1.92 -13.97
C ASP A 96 -1.80 0.52 -13.39
N ALA A 97 -0.97 0.09 -12.45
CA ALA A 97 -1.14 -1.20 -11.78
C ALA A 97 -2.45 -1.24 -10.98
N ILE A 98 -2.83 -0.13 -10.36
CA ILE A 98 -4.11 -0.01 -9.66
C ILE A 98 -5.26 -0.16 -10.65
N ILE A 99 -5.16 0.46 -11.82
CA ILE A 99 -6.17 0.32 -12.88
C ILE A 99 -6.28 -1.15 -13.30
N TYR A 100 -5.15 -1.82 -13.46
CA TYR A 100 -5.11 -3.25 -13.81
C TYR A 100 -5.84 -4.08 -12.75
N PHE A 101 -5.57 -3.83 -11.46
CA PHE A 101 -6.20 -4.56 -10.36
C PHE A 101 -7.71 -4.35 -10.32
N ASN A 102 -8.17 -3.14 -10.64
CA ASN A 102 -9.59 -2.81 -10.58
C ASN A 102 -10.36 -3.26 -11.81
N ASN A 103 -9.68 -3.74 -12.85
CA ASN A 103 -10.32 -4.19 -14.07
C ASN A 103 -10.78 -5.64 -13.89
N LYS A 104 -12.08 -5.86 -14.02
CA LYS A 104 -12.70 -7.19 -13.85
C LYS A 104 -12.13 -8.24 -14.79
N LYS A 105 -11.66 -7.83 -15.97
CA LYS A 105 -11.04 -8.75 -16.93
C LYS A 105 -9.78 -9.40 -16.39
N ASN A 106 -9.14 -8.76 -15.42
CA ASN A 106 -7.89 -9.25 -14.82
C ASN A 106 -8.12 -9.99 -13.50
N SER A 107 -9.37 -10.29 -13.14
CA SER A 107 -9.68 -10.90 -11.84
C SER A 107 -8.97 -12.22 -11.61
N GLY A 108 -8.80 -13.04 -12.64
CA GLY A 108 -8.07 -14.29 -12.53
C GLY A 108 -6.62 -14.09 -12.12
N ALA A 109 -5.93 -13.16 -12.78
CA ALA A 109 -4.55 -12.84 -12.47
C ALA A 109 -4.43 -12.24 -11.06
N VAL A 110 -5.33 -11.34 -10.70
CA VAL A 110 -5.33 -10.70 -9.38
C VAL A 110 -5.54 -11.74 -8.28
N ASN A 111 -6.47 -12.67 -8.49
CA ASN A 111 -6.71 -13.74 -7.51
C ASN A 111 -5.50 -14.65 -7.36
N ALA A 112 -4.78 -14.93 -8.46
CA ALA A 112 -3.54 -15.70 -8.40
C ALA A 112 -2.46 -14.97 -7.60
N MET A 113 -2.32 -13.67 -7.80
CA MET A 113 -1.37 -12.85 -7.03
C MET A 113 -1.70 -12.85 -5.55
N ARG A 114 -2.97 -12.73 -5.21
CA ARG A 114 -3.43 -12.76 -3.81
C ARG A 114 -3.17 -14.10 -3.15
N ALA A 115 -3.37 -15.19 -3.91
CA ALA A 115 -3.08 -16.53 -3.41
C ALA A 115 -1.58 -16.68 -3.11
N GLN A 116 -0.72 -16.21 -4.01
CA GLN A 116 0.72 -16.23 -3.80
C GLN A 116 1.12 -15.40 -2.58
N LEU A 117 0.50 -14.25 -2.39
CA LEU A 117 0.78 -13.40 -1.24
C LEU A 117 0.49 -14.12 0.08
N LYS A 118 -0.61 -14.87 0.14
CA LYS A 118 -0.94 -15.66 1.32
C LYS A 118 0.09 -16.74 1.61
N GLU A 119 0.66 -17.34 0.57
CA GLU A 119 1.66 -18.41 0.74
C GLU A 119 2.98 -17.90 1.32
N VAL A 120 3.35 -16.64 1.05
CA VAL A 120 4.64 -16.07 1.49
C VAL A 120 4.53 -15.26 2.78
N LYS A 121 3.37 -15.15 3.36
CA LYS A 121 3.19 -14.41 4.61
C LYS A 121 3.65 -15.20 5.83
#